data_1480e3406618c1edca99d256ce22f611
#
_entry.id   1480e3406618c1edca99d256ce22f611
#
_cell.length_a   1.000
_cell.length_b   1.000
_cell.length_c   1.000
_cell.angle_alpha   90.00
_cell.angle_beta   90.00
_cell.angle_gamma   90.00
#
_symmetry.space_group_name_H-M   'P 1'
#
loop_
_entity.id
_entity.type
_entity.pdbx_description
1 polymer ?
#
loop_
_entity_poly.entity_id
_entity_poly.type
_entity_poly.pdbx_seq_one_letter_code
_entity_poly.pdbx_strand_id
1 'polypeptide(L)'
;MRVRAQIGMVLNLDKCIGCHTCSVTCKNVWTSRDGVEYAWFNNVETKPGTGYPTDWENQARWNGGWERTKAGKLQPKQGSKWRILANIFANPDLPEIDDYYEPFDFDHDHLKSAPEMDHFPTARPYSKITGERIEKIEKGPNWEEILGGEFSKRSEDYNFEGIQKEIYGEYENTFMMYLPRLCEHCLNPTCVSSCPSGAIYKREEDGIVLIDQEKCRGWRMCVSGCPYKKIYYNWSTGKSEKCTLCYPRIESGQPTVCSETCVGRIRYLGVMLYDADKIEEAANAAEEMDLYDAQLGVFLDPNDPDVIEAAKAAEIPQDWIKAAQESPIWKMAMEWKVAFPLHPEYRTLPMVWYIPPLSPIQNAAEAGAIGMDGDMPDVKNLRIPLRYLANMLTAGDETPVAQALERMLAMRSYMRAKSIDGVRDEGLAARVGLSGRMIEDMYRIMALADYEDRFVIPTTHREQVEEAYDLKGGCGFTDGNGCSTGISKGSLFGGSKKPLKMPEEVR
;
A
#
# COMPACT_ATOMS: atom_id res chain seq x y z
N MET A 1 -6.34 -16.82 23.01
CA MET A 1 -5.75 -16.64 21.66
C MET A 1 -6.81 -16.96 20.60
N ARG A 2 -7.20 -15.98 19.83
CA ARG A 2 -8.18 -16.12 18.74
C ARG A 2 -7.47 -15.97 17.40
N VAL A 3 -7.02 -17.09 16.84
CA VAL A 3 -6.25 -17.11 15.59
C VAL A 3 -7.12 -16.72 14.41
N ARG A 4 -6.61 -15.80 13.59
CA ARG A 4 -7.19 -15.37 12.32
C ARG A 4 -6.09 -15.29 11.27
N ALA A 5 -6.49 -15.33 10.01
CA ALA A 5 -5.59 -15.17 8.87
C ALA A 5 -5.92 -13.91 8.10
N GLN A 6 -4.90 -13.28 7.54
CA GLN A 6 -5.07 -12.12 6.65
C GLN A 6 -4.07 -12.13 5.52
N ILE A 7 -4.52 -11.74 4.34
CA ILE A 7 -3.64 -11.41 3.22
C ILE A 7 -2.94 -10.08 3.52
N GLY A 8 -1.62 -10.09 3.47
CA GLY A 8 -0.77 -8.92 3.56
C GLY A 8 -0.03 -8.63 2.27
N MET A 9 0.55 -7.45 2.19
CA MET A 9 1.40 -7.04 1.07
C MET A 9 2.69 -6.41 1.61
N VAL A 10 3.83 -6.67 0.93
CA VAL A 10 5.06 -5.90 1.12
C VAL A 10 5.39 -5.14 -0.15
N LEU A 11 5.88 -3.93 -0.01
CA LEU A 11 6.35 -3.04 -1.07
C LEU A 11 7.83 -2.72 -0.85
N ASN A 12 8.69 -3.19 -1.74
CA ASN A 12 10.12 -2.92 -1.67
C ASN A 12 10.43 -1.57 -2.33
N LEU A 13 10.56 -0.51 -1.53
CA LEU A 13 10.81 0.84 -2.02
C LEU A 13 12.21 0.98 -2.63
N ASP A 14 13.17 0.16 -2.21
CA ASP A 14 14.55 0.18 -2.74
C ASP A 14 14.61 -0.12 -4.26
N LYS A 15 13.63 -0.86 -4.78
CA LYS A 15 13.53 -1.21 -6.20
C LYS A 15 12.47 -0.39 -6.96
N CYS A 16 11.73 0.48 -6.30
CA CYS A 16 10.70 1.28 -6.97
C CYS A 16 11.35 2.38 -7.81
N ILE A 17 11.05 2.38 -9.11
CA ILE A 17 11.57 3.35 -10.08
C ILE A 17 10.55 4.42 -10.47
N GLY A 18 9.39 4.48 -9.80
CA GLY A 18 8.35 5.45 -10.09
C GLY A 18 7.73 5.35 -11.50
N CYS A 19 7.70 4.17 -12.11
CA CYS A 19 7.19 3.99 -13.48
C CYS A 19 5.66 4.09 -13.60
N HIS A 20 4.93 4.17 -12.51
CA HIS A 20 3.48 4.32 -12.41
C HIS A 20 2.62 3.24 -13.11
N THR A 21 3.20 2.21 -13.69
CA THR A 21 2.46 1.13 -14.36
C THR A 21 1.39 0.53 -13.44
N CYS A 22 1.73 0.31 -12.16
CA CYS A 22 0.79 -0.20 -11.17
C CYS A 22 -0.40 0.76 -10.91
N SER A 23 -0.17 2.07 -10.98
CA SER A 23 -1.21 3.10 -10.80
C SER A 23 -2.15 3.13 -12.00
N VAL A 24 -1.60 3.21 -13.21
CA VAL A 24 -2.37 3.27 -14.46
C VAL A 24 -3.21 2.02 -14.65
N THR A 25 -2.63 0.85 -14.44
CA THR A 25 -3.37 -0.42 -14.59
C THR A 25 -4.50 -0.53 -13.56
N CYS A 26 -4.23 -0.18 -12.30
CA CYS A 26 -5.27 -0.13 -11.26
C CYS A 26 -6.37 0.87 -11.61
N LYS A 27 -5.99 2.05 -12.12
CA LYS A 27 -6.92 3.09 -12.58
C LYS A 27 -7.86 2.55 -13.66
N ASN A 28 -7.30 1.93 -14.68
CA ASN A 28 -8.06 1.41 -15.81
C ASN A 28 -9.05 0.31 -15.39
N VAL A 29 -8.67 -0.51 -14.43
CA VAL A 29 -9.52 -1.62 -13.95
C VAL A 29 -10.64 -1.12 -13.03
N TRP A 30 -10.34 -0.16 -12.12
CA TRP A 30 -11.22 0.14 -11.01
C TRP A 30 -11.86 1.52 -11.02
N THR A 31 -11.16 2.55 -11.51
CA THR A 31 -11.59 3.94 -11.33
C THR A 31 -11.67 4.77 -12.62
N SER A 32 -11.49 4.17 -13.80
CA SER A 32 -11.74 4.84 -15.09
C SER A 32 -13.22 4.81 -15.45
N ARG A 33 -14.06 5.42 -14.61
CA ARG A 33 -15.51 5.49 -14.79
C ARG A 33 -16.09 6.71 -14.11
N ASP A 34 -17.32 7.07 -14.51
CA ASP A 34 -17.98 8.30 -14.08
C ASP A 34 -18.13 8.37 -12.55
N GLY A 35 -17.79 9.54 -12.00
CA GLY A 35 -17.91 9.88 -10.60
C GLY A 35 -16.68 9.52 -9.74
N VAL A 36 -15.71 8.79 -10.28
CA VAL A 36 -14.46 8.41 -9.58
C VAL A 36 -13.21 8.70 -10.42
N GLU A 37 -13.32 9.58 -11.41
CA GLU A 37 -12.20 9.96 -12.28
C GLU A 37 -11.02 10.54 -11.51
N TYR A 38 -11.28 11.24 -10.42
CA TYR A 38 -10.26 11.81 -9.54
C TYR A 38 -9.64 10.76 -8.59
N ALA A 39 -10.28 9.58 -8.44
CA ALA A 39 -9.86 8.56 -7.48
C ALA A 39 -8.71 7.70 -8.00
N TRP A 40 -7.74 7.44 -7.14
CA TRP A 40 -6.62 6.54 -7.39
C TRP A 40 -6.50 5.53 -6.24
N PHE A 41 -7.03 4.33 -6.44
CA PHE A 41 -6.93 3.27 -5.43
C PHE A 41 -5.48 2.89 -5.15
N ASN A 42 -4.64 2.90 -6.17
CA ASN A 42 -3.20 2.83 -6.06
C ASN A 42 -2.58 4.02 -6.77
N ASN A 43 -1.72 4.77 -6.09
CA ASN A 43 -0.90 5.82 -6.68
C ASN A 43 0.55 5.67 -6.22
N VAL A 44 1.47 6.32 -6.88
CA VAL A 44 2.88 6.40 -6.48
C VAL A 44 3.20 7.86 -6.23
N GLU A 45 3.71 8.16 -5.05
CA GLU A 45 4.10 9.49 -4.63
C GLU A 45 5.62 9.62 -4.64
N THR A 46 6.11 10.81 -4.99
CA THR A 46 7.50 11.16 -4.79
C THR A 46 7.68 11.67 -3.36
N LYS A 47 8.68 11.18 -2.65
CA LYS A 47 9.03 11.57 -1.29
C LYS A 47 10.47 12.14 -1.26
N PRO A 48 10.69 13.28 -0.58
CA PRO A 48 9.73 14.13 0.15
C PRO A 48 8.71 14.80 -0.77
N GLY A 49 7.50 15.03 -0.26
CA GLY A 49 6.42 15.68 -1.00
C GLY A 49 5.08 15.65 -0.24
N THR A 50 4.12 16.44 -0.69
CA THR A 50 2.83 16.63 0.00
C THR A 50 1.84 15.47 -0.20
N GLY A 51 2.06 14.62 -1.19
CA GLY A 51 1.21 13.44 -1.45
C GLY A 51 -0.15 13.75 -2.08
N TYR A 52 -1.03 12.71 -2.12
CA TYR A 52 -2.34 12.75 -2.75
C TYR A 52 -3.39 12.01 -1.89
N PRO A 53 -4.42 12.68 -1.35
CA PRO A 53 -4.65 14.13 -1.40
C PRO A 53 -3.54 14.94 -0.71
N THR A 54 -3.48 16.24 -0.99
CA THR A 54 -2.46 17.14 -0.44
C THR A 54 -2.39 17.04 1.08
N ASP A 55 -1.18 16.90 1.63
CA ASP A 55 -0.87 16.82 3.07
C ASP A 55 -1.62 15.71 3.81
N TRP A 56 -1.88 14.58 3.16
CA TRP A 56 -2.63 13.49 3.76
C TRP A 56 -2.02 12.97 5.07
N GLU A 57 -0.72 13.12 5.29
CA GLU A 57 0.00 12.71 6.50
C GLU A 57 -0.28 13.63 7.69
N ASN A 58 -0.69 14.87 7.45
CA ASN A 58 -0.98 15.84 8.50
C ASN A 58 -2.32 15.55 9.20
N GLN A 59 -2.28 14.71 10.24
CA GLN A 59 -3.49 14.36 11.00
C GLN A 59 -3.97 15.46 11.96
N ALA A 60 -3.24 16.54 12.14
CA ALA A 60 -3.77 17.74 12.80
C ALA A 60 -4.83 18.44 11.93
N ARG A 61 -4.67 18.37 10.59
CA ARG A 61 -5.65 18.84 9.61
C ARG A 61 -6.79 17.82 9.42
N TRP A 62 -6.45 16.53 9.28
CA TRP A 62 -7.39 15.53 8.74
C TRP A 62 -8.14 14.71 9.77
N ASN A 63 -7.71 14.72 11.04
CA ASN A 63 -8.34 13.98 12.14
C ASN A 63 -8.63 12.50 11.82
N GLY A 64 -7.78 11.83 11.03
CA GLY A 64 -7.90 10.42 10.71
C GLY A 64 -7.18 9.53 11.72
N GLY A 65 -7.53 8.24 11.75
CA GLY A 65 -6.90 7.28 12.65
C GLY A 65 -7.49 7.29 14.07
N TRP A 66 -6.74 6.67 14.97
CA TRP A 66 -7.11 6.55 16.38
C TRP A 66 -6.26 7.46 17.26
N GLU A 67 -6.82 7.85 18.37
CA GLU A 67 -6.09 8.50 19.46
C GLU A 67 -6.30 7.76 20.78
N ARG A 68 -5.32 7.85 21.65
CA ARG A 68 -5.44 7.37 23.03
C ARG A 68 -5.88 8.51 23.92
N THR A 69 -7.04 8.37 24.55
CA THR A 69 -7.56 9.35 25.47
C THR A 69 -6.71 9.43 26.74
N LYS A 70 -6.83 10.51 27.51
CA LYS A 70 -6.20 10.66 28.83
C LYS A 70 -6.58 9.53 29.81
N ALA A 71 -7.72 8.88 29.61
CA ALA A 71 -8.18 7.74 30.38
C ALA A 71 -7.62 6.39 29.88
N GLY A 72 -6.73 6.39 28.89
CA GLY A 72 -6.09 5.19 28.32
C GLY A 72 -6.97 4.39 27.37
N LYS A 73 -8.09 4.97 26.86
CA LYS A 73 -8.96 4.29 25.91
C LYS A 73 -8.71 4.77 24.49
N LEU A 74 -8.80 3.85 23.53
CA LEU A 74 -8.80 4.18 22.10
C LEU A 74 -10.12 4.78 21.67
N GLN A 75 -10.05 5.87 20.92
CA GLN A 75 -11.19 6.44 20.21
C GLN A 75 -10.75 6.95 18.83
N PRO A 76 -11.65 7.00 17.83
CA PRO A 76 -11.34 7.67 16.57
C PRO A 76 -11.03 9.15 16.83
N LYS A 77 -10.02 9.73 16.16
CA LYS A 77 -9.71 11.18 16.27
C LYS A 77 -10.88 12.06 15.89
N GLN A 78 -11.81 11.60 15.08
CA GLN A 78 -13.08 12.27 14.79
C GLN A 78 -13.97 12.46 16.02
N GLY A 79 -13.66 11.81 17.13
CA GLY A 79 -14.36 11.91 18.41
C GLY A 79 -15.31 10.76 18.70
N SER A 80 -16.20 10.97 19.69
CA SER A 80 -17.14 9.95 20.13
C SER A 80 -18.19 9.59 19.06
N LYS A 81 -18.87 8.47 19.25
CA LYS A 81 -19.97 8.03 18.35
C LYS A 81 -21.04 9.13 18.14
N TRP A 82 -21.35 9.91 19.17
CA TRP A 82 -22.31 11.04 19.08
C TRP A 82 -21.79 12.18 18.21
N ARG A 83 -20.50 12.50 18.29
CA ARG A 83 -19.87 13.50 17.43
C ARG A 83 -19.83 13.02 15.97
N ILE A 84 -19.49 11.75 15.73
CA ILE A 84 -19.54 11.14 14.40
C ILE A 84 -20.95 11.22 13.81
N LEU A 85 -22.00 10.94 14.60
CA LEU A 85 -23.39 11.05 14.15
C LEU A 85 -23.79 12.51 13.84
N ALA A 86 -23.34 13.46 14.64
CA ALA A 86 -23.59 14.89 14.37
C ALA A 86 -22.91 15.36 13.10
N ASN A 87 -21.68 14.88 12.84
CA ASN A 87 -20.89 15.21 11.67
C ASN A 87 -21.45 14.63 10.36
N ILE A 88 -22.47 13.77 10.38
CA ILE A 88 -23.16 13.32 9.16
C ILE A 88 -23.70 14.53 8.36
N PHE A 89 -24.14 15.56 9.04
CA PHE A 89 -24.72 16.77 8.42
C PHE A 89 -23.68 17.82 8.03
N ALA A 90 -22.53 17.85 8.71
CA ALA A 90 -21.45 18.79 8.42
C ALA A 90 -20.11 18.17 8.86
N ASN A 91 -19.39 17.56 7.93
CA ASN A 91 -18.10 16.92 8.19
C ASN A 91 -16.95 17.84 7.73
N PRO A 92 -16.24 18.52 8.67
CA PRO A 92 -15.18 19.46 8.34
C PRO A 92 -13.87 18.77 7.90
N ASP A 93 -13.73 17.46 8.14
CA ASP A 93 -12.50 16.72 7.94
C ASP A 93 -12.46 15.99 6.58
N LEU A 94 -13.34 16.38 5.65
CA LEU A 94 -13.38 15.80 4.30
C LEU A 94 -12.39 16.53 3.38
N PRO A 95 -11.64 15.81 2.55
CA PRO A 95 -10.90 16.41 1.45
C PRO A 95 -11.85 17.08 0.45
N GLU A 96 -11.46 18.27 0.00
CA GLU A 96 -12.11 19.01 -1.05
C GLU A 96 -11.51 18.68 -2.41
N ILE A 97 -12.09 19.19 -3.50
CA ILE A 97 -11.57 18.93 -4.86
C ILE A 97 -10.17 19.51 -5.04
N ASP A 98 -9.87 20.61 -4.36
CA ASP A 98 -8.56 21.28 -4.43
C ASP A 98 -7.45 20.48 -3.71
N ASP A 99 -7.80 19.56 -2.82
CA ASP A 99 -6.85 18.61 -2.23
C ASP A 99 -6.48 17.46 -3.18
N TYR A 100 -7.30 17.26 -4.20
CA TYR A 100 -7.07 16.34 -5.29
C TYR A 100 -6.63 17.12 -6.53
N TYR A 101 -6.58 16.50 -7.69
CA TYR A 101 -6.36 17.20 -8.96
C TYR A 101 -7.65 17.18 -9.79
N GLU A 102 -7.75 18.15 -10.67
CA GLU A 102 -8.84 18.20 -11.63
C GLU A 102 -8.72 17.04 -12.63
N PRO A 103 -9.72 16.15 -12.72
CA PRO A 103 -9.70 15.05 -13.68
C PRO A 103 -9.81 15.60 -15.10
N PHE A 104 -8.93 15.12 -15.96
CA PHE A 104 -8.88 15.54 -17.35
C PHE A 104 -8.79 14.35 -18.31
N ASP A 105 -9.11 14.61 -19.57
CA ASP A 105 -8.91 13.69 -20.68
C ASP A 105 -8.33 14.48 -21.86
N PHE A 106 -7.88 13.78 -22.89
CA PHE A 106 -7.35 14.41 -24.08
C PHE A 106 -8.38 14.41 -25.22
N ASP A 107 -8.37 15.47 -26.04
CA ASP A 107 -9.19 15.57 -27.23
C ASP A 107 -8.65 14.67 -28.36
N HIS A 108 -8.97 13.38 -28.25
CA HIS A 108 -8.56 12.40 -29.24
C HIS A 108 -9.28 12.54 -30.58
N ASP A 109 -10.47 13.12 -30.60
CA ASP A 109 -11.23 13.34 -31.83
C ASP A 109 -10.60 14.45 -32.68
N HIS A 110 -9.96 15.42 -32.03
CA HIS A 110 -9.14 16.41 -32.75
C HIS A 110 -7.97 15.75 -33.49
N LEU A 111 -7.32 14.77 -32.92
CA LEU A 111 -6.24 14.03 -33.60
C LEU A 111 -6.74 13.27 -34.82
N LYS A 112 -7.94 12.68 -34.73
CA LYS A 112 -8.54 11.92 -35.83
C LYS A 112 -9.06 12.79 -36.97
N SER A 113 -9.55 13.97 -36.63
CA SER A 113 -10.19 14.92 -37.56
C SER A 113 -9.28 16.06 -38.02
N ALA A 114 -8.04 16.12 -37.52
CA ALA A 114 -7.09 17.16 -37.89
C ALA A 114 -6.82 17.13 -39.41
N PRO A 115 -6.86 18.29 -40.09
CA PRO A 115 -6.50 18.39 -41.50
C PRO A 115 -5.01 18.06 -41.68
N GLU A 116 -4.64 17.71 -42.91
CA GLU A 116 -3.23 17.54 -43.27
C GLU A 116 -2.49 18.87 -43.07
N MET A 117 -1.40 18.83 -42.32
CA MET A 117 -0.63 20.01 -41.93
C MET A 117 0.86 19.65 -41.79
N ASP A 118 1.71 20.67 -41.90
CA ASP A 118 3.18 20.51 -41.81
C ASP A 118 3.68 20.04 -40.41
N HIS A 119 2.81 20.09 -39.42
CA HIS A 119 3.11 19.70 -38.04
C HIS A 119 2.16 18.59 -37.55
N PHE A 120 2.67 17.70 -36.72
CA PHE A 120 1.81 16.68 -36.10
C PHE A 120 0.78 17.34 -35.17
N PRO A 121 -0.50 16.97 -35.25
CA PRO A 121 -1.51 17.45 -34.34
C PRO A 121 -1.21 16.98 -32.93
N THR A 122 -1.40 17.83 -31.93
CA THR A 122 -1.19 17.52 -30.51
C THR A 122 -2.52 17.41 -29.79
N ALA A 123 -2.72 16.30 -29.09
CA ALA A 123 -3.87 16.17 -28.20
C ALA A 123 -3.78 17.22 -27.08
N ARG A 124 -4.90 17.92 -26.81
CA ARG A 124 -4.99 18.91 -25.75
C ARG A 124 -5.84 18.39 -24.61
N PRO A 125 -5.44 18.61 -23.34
CA PRO A 125 -6.25 18.21 -22.22
C PRO A 125 -7.49 19.10 -22.09
N TYR A 126 -8.58 18.51 -21.63
CA TYR A 126 -9.79 19.22 -21.22
C TYR A 126 -10.29 18.67 -19.88
N SER A 127 -10.88 19.55 -19.08
CA SER A 127 -11.44 19.21 -17.79
C SER A 127 -12.68 18.32 -17.94
N LYS A 128 -12.73 17.24 -17.18
CA LYS A 128 -13.94 16.40 -17.08
C LYS A 128 -15.01 17.03 -16.17
N ILE A 129 -14.67 18.09 -15.45
CA ILE A 129 -15.58 18.82 -14.56
C ILE A 129 -16.24 19.98 -15.32
N THR A 130 -15.43 20.85 -15.92
CA THR A 130 -15.93 22.06 -16.62
C THR A 130 -16.20 21.83 -18.10
N GLY A 131 -15.59 20.82 -18.72
CA GLY A 131 -15.62 20.59 -20.16
C GLY A 131 -14.74 21.55 -20.96
N GLU A 132 -14.03 22.48 -20.31
CA GLU A 132 -13.17 23.46 -20.95
C GLU A 132 -11.75 22.94 -21.14
N ARG A 133 -11.02 23.55 -22.07
CA ARG A 133 -9.61 23.23 -22.29
C ARG A 133 -8.77 23.64 -21.11
N ILE A 134 -7.85 22.77 -20.71
CA ILE A 134 -6.83 23.05 -19.70
C ILE A 134 -5.57 23.52 -20.44
N GLU A 135 -5.13 24.73 -20.17
CA GLU A 135 -3.91 25.27 -20.77
C GLU A 135 -2.65 24.72 -20.11
N LYS A 136 -2.69 24.52 -18.79
CA LYS A 136 -1.60 23.97 -17.98
C LYS A 136 -2.17 22.93 -17.02
N ILE A 137 -1.63 21.72 -17.05
CA ILE A 137 -1.93 20.71 -16.04
C ILE A 137 -1.04 21.01 -14.82
N GLU A 138 -1.64 21.54 -13.77
CA GLU A 138 -0.91 21.98 -12.59
C GLU A 138 -0.75 20.88 -11.52
N LYS A 139 -1.68 19.92 -11.48
CA LYS A 139 -1.74 18.91 -10.45
C LYS A 139 -2.03 17.52 -11.02
N GLY A 140 -1.40 16.51 -10.48
CA GLY A 140 -1.65 15.12 -10.79
C GLY A 140 -0.93 14.20 -9.81
N PRO A 141 -1.43 12.98 -9.54
CA PRO A 141 -0.91 12.08 -8.50
C PRO A 141 0.51 11.59 -8.78
N ASN A 142 1.01 11.79 -9.99
CA ASN A 142 2.29 11.27 -10.46
C ASN A 142 3.22 12.37 -10.96
N TRP A 143 2.94 13.62 -10.63
CA TRP A 143 3.69 14.75 -11.16
C TRP A 143 4.68 15.25 -10.12
N GLU A 144 5.96 15.23 -10.47
CA GLU A 144 7.06 15.56 -9.58
C GLU A 144 7.00 17.00 -9.03
N GLU A 145 6.54 17.95 -9.84
CA GLU A 145 6.41 19.36 -9.42
C GLU A 145 5.53 19.54 -8.17
N ILE A 146 4.59 18.65 -7.95
CA ILE A 146 3.63 18.72 -6.83
C ILE A 146 3.99 17.76 -5.73
N LEU A 147 4.53 16.60 -6.09
CA LEU A 147 4.82 15.54 -5.14
C LEU A 147 6.24 15.60 -4.58
N GLY A 148 7.13 16.43 -5.13
CA GLY A 148 8.49 16.53 -4.65
C GLY A 148 9.42 17.47 -5.42
N GLY A 149 8.94 18.17 -6.48
CA GLY A 149 9.82 18.93 -7.38
C GLY A 149 10.47 20.16 -6.76
N GLU A 150 9.71 21.12 -6.26
CA GLU A 150 10.21 22.37 -5.71
C GLU A 150 10.52 22.28 -4.21
N PHE A 151 11.54 23.01 -3.78
CA PHE A 151 11.95 23.09 -2.38
C PHE A 151 10.80 23.45 -1.45
N SER A 152 10.01 24.47 -1.79
CA SER A 152 8.88 24.92 -0.98
C SER A 152 7.90 23.80 -0.65
N LYS A 153 7.59 22.96 -1.64
CA LYS A 153 6.65 21.82 -1.48
C LYS A 153 7.29 20.66 -0.74
N ARG A 154 8.57 20.36 -1.01
CA ARG A 154 9.29 19.30 -0.30
C ARG A 154 9.51 19.61 1.16
N SER A 155 9.76 20.89 1.49
CA SER A 155 9.95 21.34 2.86
C SER A 155 8.69 21.25 3.72
N GLU A 156 7.51 21.13 3.10
CA GLU A 156 6.22 20.92 3.77
C GLU A 156 5.95 19.45 4.13
N ASP A 157 6.80 18.52 3.66
CA ASP A 157 6.62 17.10 3.99
C ASP A 157 6.64 16.87 5.51
N TYR A 158 5.60 16.18 5.99
CA TYR A 158 5.37 15.90 7.41
C TYR A 158 6.55 15.15 8.06
N ASN A 159 7.21 14.28 7.32
CA ASN A 159 8.29 13.43 7.84
C ASN A 159 9.59 14.21 8.11
N PHE A 160 9.66 15.51 7.76
CA PHE A 160 10.74 16.39 8.16
C PHE A 160 10.64 16.90 9.59
N GLU A 161 9.67 16.46 10.36
CA GLU A 161 9.58 16.84 11.77
C GLU A 161 10.84 16.44 12.53
N GLY A 162 11.43 17.43 13.25
CA GLY A 162 12.67 17.24 13.99
C GLY A 162 13.95 17.19 13.13
N ILE A 163 13.88 17.51 11.85
CA ILE A 163 15.02 17.55 10.92
C ILE A 163 15.27 18.99 10.47
N GLN A 164 16.56 19.33 10.26
CA GLN A 164 16.95 20.64 9.69
C GLN A 164 16.56 20.66 8.21
N LYS A 165 15.40 21.21 7.92
CA LYS A 165 14.80 21.27 6.56
C LYS A 165 15.70 21.94 5.53
N GLU A 166 16.44 23.00 5.96
CA GLU A 166 17.30 23.81 5.12
C GLU A 166 18.44 22.97 4.51
N ILE A 167 18.99 22.02 5.27
CA ILE A 167 20.10 21.18 4.80
C ILE A 167 19.64 20.25 3.68
N TYR A 168 18.45 19.67 3.81
CA TYR A 168 17.96 18.67 2.87
C TYR A 168 17.15 19.24 1.70
N GLY A 169 16.71 20.49 1.82
CA GLY A 169 15.92 21.15 0.80
C GLY A 169 16.72 21.93 -0.24
N GLU A 170 17.87 22.50 0.14
CA GLU A 170 18.67 23.40 -0.72
C GLU A 170 19.61 22.68 -1.70
N TYR A 171 19.92 21.40 -1.49
CA TYR A 171 20.86 20.68 -2.35
C TYR A 171 20.16 20.06 -3.56
N GLU A 172 20.68 20.30 -4.78
CA GLU A 172 20.27 19.64 -6.04
C GLU A 172 20.32 18.11 -5.96
N ASN A 173 21.07 17.58 -5.00
CA ASN A 173 21.23 16.16 -4.72
C ASN A 173 20.43 15.68 -3.51
N THR A 174 19.29 16.27 -3.21
CA THR A 174 18.37 15.78 -2.17
C THR A 174 18.01 14.33 -2.45
N PHE A 175 17.84 13.54 -1.40
CA PHE A 175 17.31 12.20 -1.59
C PHE A 175 15.90 12.28 -2.17
N MET A 176 15.59 11.34 -3.02
CA MET A 176 14.27 11.16 -3.58
C MET A 176 13.96 9.67 -3.57
N MET A 177 12.74 9.32 -3.18
CA MET A 177 12.22 7.96 -3.23
C MET A 177 10.78 7.97 -3.71
N TYR A 178 10.31 6.82 -4.13
CA TYR A 178 8.92 6.63 -4.56
C TYR A 178 8.16 5.81 -3.52
N LEU A 179 6.99 6.30 -3.13
CA LEU A 179 6.09 5.66 -2.18
C LEU A 179 4.80 5.23 -2.89
N PRO A 180 4.69 3.98 -3.35
CA PRO A 180 3.43 3.43 -3.84
C PRO A 180 2.44 3.29 -2.68
N ARG A 181 1.24 3.86 -2.80
CA ARG A 181 0.22 3.84 -1.75
C ARG A 181 -1.08 3.24 -2.26
N LEU A 182 -1.68 2.42 -1.42
CA LEU A 182 -2.99 1.84 -1.63
C LEU A 182 -3.73 1.76 -0.27
N CYS A 183 -4.90 1.12 -0.21
CA CYS A 183 -5.54 0.86 1.08
C CYS A 183 -4.71 -0.13 1.88
N GLU A 184 -4.46 0.18 3.14
CA GLU A 184 -3.62 -0.61 4.04
C GLU A 184 -4.33 -1.86 4.60
N HIS A 185 -5.63 -2.04 4.36
CA HIS A 185 -6.46 -3.16 4.87
C HIS A 185 -6.18 -3.48 6.34
N CYS A 186 -6.15 -2.45 7.18
CA CYS A 186 -5.70 -2.45 8.57
C CYS A 186 -6.33 -3.56 9.43
N LEU A 187 -5.60 -4.03 10.46
CA LEU A 187 -6.14 -4.92 11.49
C LEU A 187 -7.14 -4.17 12.40
N ASN A 188 -6.87 -2.89 12.70
CA ASN A 188 -7.71 -2.00 13.48
C ASN A 188 -8.24 -0.83 12.63
N PRO A 189 -9.17 -1.06 11.68
CA PRO A 189 -9.54 -0.06 10.68
C PRO A 189 -10.45 1.02 11.26
N THR A 190 -9.97 2.26 11.42
CA THR A 190 -10.77 3.40 11.86
C THR A 190 -11.94 3.68 10.93
N CYS A 191 -11.78 3.45 9.64
CA CYS A 191 -12.85 3.64 8.66
C CYS A 191 -14.07 2.74 8.91
N VAL A 192 -13.87 1.53 9.44
CA VAL A 192 -14.95 0.63 9.86
C VAL A 192 -15.66 1.21 11.08
N SER A 193 -14.89 1.62 12.09
CA SER A 193 -15.45 2.19 13.32
C SER A 193 -16.16 3.53 13.12
N SER A 194 -15.78 4.28 12.07
CA SER A 194 -16.37 5.58 11.74
C SER A 194 -17.64 5.48 10.92
N CYS A 195 -18.04 4.29 10.45
CA CYS A 195 -19.21 4.15 9.59
C CYS A 195 -20.49 3.93 10.40
N PRO A 196 -21.43 4.90 10.44
CA PRO A 196 -22.65 4.73 11.24
C PRO A 196 -23.62 3.68 10.70
N SER A 197 -23.57 3.39 9.38
CA SER A 197 -24.44 2.39 8.75
C SER A 197 -23.86 0.96 8.80
N GLY A 198 -22.61 0.79 9.25
CA GLY A 198 -21.93 -0.49 9.19
C GLY A 198 -21.69 -1.03 7.78
N ALA A 199 -21.72 -0.16 6.76
CA ALA A 199 -21.51 -0.56 5.37
C ALA A 199 -20.07 -0.96 5.08
N ILE A 200 -19.10 -0.36 5.76
CA ILE A 200 -17.70 -0.77 5.64
C ILE A 200 -17.38 -1.83 6.70
N TYR A 201 -16.77 -2.91 6.28
CA TYR A 201 -16.52 -4.06 7.13
C TYR A 201 -15.20 -4.73 6.77
N LYS A 202 -14.67 -5.52 7.69
CA LYS A 202 -13.50 -6.38 7.50
C LYS A 202 -13.99 -7.82 7.32
N ARG A 203 -13.59 -8.45 6.23
CA ARG A 203 -13.90 -9.86 5.98
C ARG A 203 -13.17 -10.73 7.01
N GLU A 204 -13.80 -11.80 7.46
CA GLU A 204 -13.20 -12.67 8.46
C GLU A 204 -12.25 -13.69 7.83
N GLU A 205 -12.54 -14.10 6.60
CA GLU A 205 -11.82 -15.15 5.89
C GLU A 205 -10.43 -14.74 5.40
N ASP A 206 -10.24 -13.48 5.00
CA ASP A 206 -8.98 -12.99 4.41
C ASP A 206 -8.51 -11.63 4.94
N GLY A 207 -9.28 -11.03 5.84
CA GLY A 207 -8.99 -9.75 6.46
C GLY A 207 -9.12 -8.55 5.52
N ILE A 208 -9.64 -8.70 4.32
CA ILE A 208 -9.83 -7.60 3.38
C ILE A 208 -10.96 -6.69 3.87
N VAL A 209 -10.70 -5.37 3.88
CA VAL A 209 -11.73 -4.39 4.25
C VAL A 209 -12.49 -3.97 3.00
N LEU A 210 -13.80 -4.14 3.00
CA LEU A 210 -14.70 -3.85 1.88
C LEU A 210 -15.81 -2.88 2.28
N ILE A 211 -16.54 -2.36 1.29
CA ILE A 211 -17.72 -1.52 1.46
C ILE A 211 -18.91 -2.19 0.77
N ASP A 212 -19.91 -2.53 1.57
CA ASP A 212 -21.20 -3.00 1.08
C ASP A 212 -21.93 -1.81 0.44
N GLN A 213 -22.09 -1.86 -0.87
CA GLN A 213 -22.66 -0.77 -1.65
C GLN A 213 -24.17 -0.60 -1.38
N GLU A 214 -24.90 -1.63 -0.99
CA GLU A 214 -26.32 -1.54 -0.66
C GLU A 214 -26.55 -0.83 0.68
N LYS A 215 -25.69 -1.10 1.67
CA LYS A 215 -25.75 -0.47 3.00
C LYS A 215 -25.11 0.93 3.04
N CYS A 216 -24.25 1.27 2.09
CA CYS A 216 -23.60 2.58 2.05
C CYS A 216 -24.63 3.69 1.86
N ARG A 217 -24.60 4.70 2.73
CA ARG A 217 -25.49 5.87 2.68
C ARG A 217 -24.80 7.15 2.22
N GLY A 218 -23.54 7.04 1.78
CA GLY A 218 -22.80 8.18 1.25
C GLY A 218 -22.41 9.26 2.28
N TRP A 219 -22.46 8.97 3.56
CA TRP A 219 -22.13 9.96 4.62
C TRP A 219 -20.65 10.33 4.71
N ARG A 220 -19.77 9.63 4.01
CA ARG A 220 -18.35 9.92 3.87
C ARG A 220 -17.53 9.90 5.18
N MET A 221 -18.11 9.43 6.29
CA MET A 221 -17.41 9.34 7.58
C MET A 221 -16.18 8.41 7.50
N CYS A 222 -16.21 7.39 6.65
CA CYS A 222 -15.08 6.53 6.39
C CYS A 222 -13.93 7.24 5.63
N VAL A 223 -14.23 8.25 4.81
CA VAL A 223 -13.23 9.06 4.09
C VAL A 223 -12.42 9.88 5.09
N SER A 224 -13.08 10.61 5.98
CA SER A 224 -12.40 11.38 7.01
C SER A 224 -11.73 10.48 8.05
N GLY A 225 -12.35 9.34 8.44
CA GLY A 225 -11.78 8.40 9.41
C GLY A 225 -10.50 7.70 8.94
N CYS A 226 -10.31 7.52 7.64
CA CYS A 226 -9.10 6.91 7.12
C CYS A 226 -7.90 7.86 7.21
N PRO A 227 -6.83 7.55 7.99
CA PRO A 227 -5.67 8.44 8.07
C PRO A 227 -4.86 8.46 6.76
N TYR A 228 -4.90 7.37 6.01
CA TYR A 228 -4.22 7.26 4.70
C TYR A 228 -5.00 7.90 3.56
N LYS A 229 -6.23 8.37 3.78
CA LYS A 229 -7.11 8.99 2.77
C LYS A 229 -7.27 8.14 1.49
N LYS A 230 -7.38 6.81 1.67
CA LYS A 230 -7.54 5.82 0.58
C LYS A 230 -8.98 5.34 0.39
N ILE A 231 -9.93 6.15 0.80
CA ILE A 231 -11.37 5.96 0.53
C ILE A 231 -11.85 7.18 -0.24
N TYR A 232 -12.54 6.94 -1.32
CA TYR A 232 -13.03 7.96 -2.25
C TYR A 232 -14.54 7.94 -2.31
N TYR A 233 -15.13 9.05 -2.69
CA TYR A 233 -16.56 9.17 -2.88
C TYR A 233 -16.89 9.16 -4.37
N ASN A 234 -17.80 8.29 -4.78
CA ASN A 234 -18.29 8.27 -6.15
C ASN A 234 -19.45 9.25 -6.28
N TRP A 235 -19.23 10.34 -6.99
CA TRP A 235 -20.19 11.43 -7.17
C TRP A 235 -21.38 11.03 -8.06
N SER A 236 -21.21 10.03 -8.93
CA SER A 236 -22.28 9.51 -9.77
C SER A 236 -23.24 8.62 -8.99
N THR A 237 -22.72 7.70 -8.17
CA THR A 237 -23.54 6.74 -7.42
C THR A 237 -23.92 7.22 -6.03
N GLY A 238 -23.27 8.27 -5.50
CA GLY A 238 -23.47 8.73 -4.13
C GLY A 238 -22.92 7.78 -3.06
N LYS A 239 -21.96 6.94 -3.39
CA LYS A 239 -21.40 5.88 -2.51
C LYS A 239 -19.90 6.07 -2.29
N SER A 240 -19.40 5.55 -1.18
CA SER A 240 -17.94 5.49 -0.96
C SER A 240 -17.35 4.24 -1.57
N GLU A 241 -16.13 4.37 -2.11
CA GLU A 241 -15.40 3.29 -2.76
C GLU A 241 -13.93 3.32 -2.35
N LYS A 242 -13.25 2.16 -2.41
CA LYS A 242 -11.83 2.02 -2.07
C LYS A 242 -11.21 0.80 -2.72
N CYS A 243 -9.90 0.69 -2.65
CA CYS A 243 -9.18 -0.51 -3.05
C CYS A 243 -9.78 -1.75 -2.38
N THR A 244 -10.10 -2.75 -3.17
CA THR A 244 -10.68 -4.04 -2.75
C THR A 244 -9.62 -5.14 -2.60
N LEU A 245 -8.33 -4.81 -2.71
CA LEU A 245 -7.21 -5.75 -2.85
C LEU A 245 -7.42 -6.75 -4.01
N CYS A 246 -8.21 -6.37 -5.01
CA CYS A 246 -8.61 -7.25 -6.12
C CYS A 246 -9.11 -8.61 -5.63
N TYR A 247 -9.95 -8.65 -4.57
CA TYR A 247 -10.36 -9.89 -3.90
C TYR A 247 -10.84 -11.00 -4.85
N PRO A 248 -11.53 -10.71 -5.97
CA PRO A 248 -11.94 -11.78 -6.89
C PRO A 248 -10.73 -12.49 -7.52
N ARG A 249 -9.60 -11.79 -7.69
CA ARG A 249 -8.36 -12.40 -8.15
C ARG A 249 -7.67 -13.19 -7.03
N ILE A 250 -7.63 -12.63 -5.82
CA ILE A 250 -7.08 -13.31 -4.64
C ILE A 250 -7.79 -14.62 -4.39
N GLU A 251 -9.13 -14.65 -4.43
CA GLU A 251 -9.94 -15.85 -4.28
C GLU A 251 -9.66 -16.91 -5.35
N SER A 252 -9.29 -16.49 -6.57
CA SER A 252 -8.85 -17.39 -7.64
C SER A 252 -7.36 -17.76 -7.58
N GLY A 253 -6.65 -17.40 -6.51
CA GLY A 253 -5.22 -17.66 -6.36
C GLY A 253 -4.32 -16.78 -7.25
N GLN A 254 -4.83 -15.65 -7.74
CA GLN A 254 -4.09 -14.72 -8.58
C GLN A 254 -3.69 -13.45 -7.80
N PRO A 255 -2.55 -12.85 -8.11
CA PRO A 255 -2.13 -11.60 -7.45
C PRO A 255 -3.00 -10.42 -7.87
N THR A 256 -2.95 -9.35 -7.08
CA THR A 256 -3.60 -8.07 -7.43
C THR A 256 -3.06 -7.54 -8.74
N VAL A 257 -3.88 -6.80 -9.50
CA VAL A 257 -3.49 -6.21 -10.79
C VAL A 257 -2.22 -5.36 -10.65
N CYS A 258 -2.16 -4.52 -9.62
CA CYS A 258 -1.00 -3.65 -9.38
C CYS A 258 0.28 -4.42 -8.99
N SER A 259 0.15 -5.63 -8.44
CA SER A 259 1.31 -6.47 -8.11
C SER A 259 1.83 -7.23 -9.32
N GLU A 260 0.93 -7.74 -10.15
CA GLU A 260 1.28 -8.50 -11.35
C GLU A 260 1.93 -7.61 -12.41
N THR A 261 1.40 -6.39 -12.61
CA THR A 261 1.92 -5.44 -13.61
C THR A 261 3.13 -4.63 -13.14
N CYS A 262 3.65 -4.88 -11.94
CA CYS A 262 4.77 -4.15 -11.40
C CYS A 262 6.08 -4.48 -12.13
N VAL A 263 6.61 -3.52 -12.90
CA VAL A 263 7.85 -3.66 -13.67
C VAL A 263 9.05 -3.95 -12.78
N GLY A 264 9.18 -3.26 -11.66
CA GLY A 264 10.28 -3.44 -10.69
C GLY A 264 10.15 -4.69 -9.82
N ARG A 265 9.06 -5.46 -9.95
CA ARG A 265 8.78 -6.64 -9.12
C ARG A 265 8.90 -6.34 -7.63
N ILE A 266 8.38 -5.18 -7.20
CA ILE A 266 8.54 -4.71 -5.82
C ILE A 266 7.44 -5.19 -4.87
N ARG A 267 6.40 -5.85 -5.38
CA ARG A 267 5.19 -6.20 -4.63
C ARG A 267 5.14 -7.68 -4.34
N TYR A 268 4.87 -7.99 -3.08
CA TYR A 268 4.78 -9.35 -2.56
C TYR A 268 3.42 -9.52 -1.88
N LEU A 269 2.82 -10.69 -2.01
CA LEU A 269 1.56 -11.07 -1.38
C LEU A 269 1.73 -12.38 -0.63
N GLY A 270 1.16 -12.46 0.56
CA GLY A 270 1.20 -13.66 1.37
C GLY A 270 0.22 -13.58 2.53
N VAL A 271 0.11 -14.67 3.25
CA VAL A 271 -0.77 -14.80 4.41
C VAL A 271 0.02 -14.52 5.69
N MET A 272 -0.61 -13.87 6.65
CA MET A 272 -0.13 -13.71 8.03
C MET A 272 -1.18 -14.27 8.99
N LEU A 273 -0.75 -15.08 9.96
CA LEU A 273 -1.57 -15.49 11.10
C LEU A 273 -1.41 -14.48 12.24
N TYR A 274 -2.49 -14.15 12.91
CA TYR A 274 -2.48 -13.18 14.00
C TYR A 274 -3.47 -13.54 15.12
N ASP A 275 -3.20 -13.03 16.32
CA ASP A 275 -4.10 -13.13 17.46
C ASP A 275 -5.03 -11.91 17.52
N ALA A 276 -6.29 -12.13 17.20
CA ALA A 276 -7.29 -11.06 17.20
C ALA A 276 -7.56 -10.46 18.60
N ASP A 277 -7.25 -11.19 19.68
CA ASP A 277 -7.42 -10.71 21.04
C ASP A 277 -6.35 -9.67 21.43
N LYS A 278 -5.19 -9.65 20.76
CA LYS A 278 -4.12 -8.69 21.00
C LYS A 278 -4.22 -7.38 20.25
N ILE A 279 -5.15 -7.25 19.29
CA ILE A 279 -5.26 -6.06 18.42
C ILE A 279 -5.50 -4.78 19.24
N GLU A 280 -6.44 -4.83 20.19
CA GLU A 280 -6.79 -3.65 21.00
C GLU A 280 -5.62 -3.24 21.92
N GLU A 281 -4.95 -4.22 22.53
CA GLU A 281 -3.77 -3.99 23.35
C GLU A 281 -2.64 -3.34 22.57
N ALA A 282 -2.29 -3.90 21.41
CA ALA A 282 -1.24 -3.37 20.54
C ALA A 282 -1.56 -1.95 20.06
N ALA A 283 -2.79 -1.71 19.61
CA ALA A 283 -3.20 -0.37 19.17
C ALA A 283 -3.23 0.64 20.32
N ASN A 284 -3.36 0.20 21.58
CA ASN A 284 -3.42 1.04 22.77
C ASN A 284 -2.08 1.19 23.50
N ALA A 285 -0.95 0.81 22.87
CA ALA A 285 0.38 1.05 23.42
C ALA A 285 0.54 2.50 23.91
N ALA A 286 1.22 2.69 25.06
CA ALA A 286 1.28 3.98 25.71
C ALA A 286 2.08 5.00 24.90
N GLU A 287 3.26 4.63 24.47
CA GLU A 287 4.16 5.44 23.67
C GLU A 287 3.99 5.12 22.18
N GLU A 288 4.12 6.13 21.34
CA GLU A 288 3.97 5.94 19.88
C GLU A 288 5.13 5.14 19.29
N MET A 289 6.32 5.27 19.84
CA MET A 289 7.50 4.52 19.41
C MET A 289 7.38 3.01 19.67
N ASP A 290 6.54 2.60 20.65
CA ASP A 290 6.32 1.19 20.96
C ASP A 290 5.32 0.52 19.99
N LEU A 291 4.61 1.28 19.18
CA LEU A 291 3.54 0.76 18.31
C LEU A 291 4.03 -0.19 17.23
N TYR A 292 5.24 -0.01 16.73
CA TYR A 292 5.84 -0.95 15.79
C TYR A 292 6.03 -2.33 16.43
N ASP A 293 6.69 -2.39 17.57
CA ASP A 293 6.92 -3.66 18.28
C ASP A 293 5.61 -4.27 18.79
N ALA A 294 4.68 -3.43 19.26
CA ALA A 294 3.35 -3.89 19.66
C ALA A 294 2.60 -4.54 18.48
N GLN A 295 2.70 -3.97 17.28
CA GLN A 295 2.12 -4.59 16.09
C GLN A 295 2.79 -5.92 15.75
N LEU A 296 4.10 -6.04 15.84
CA LEU A 296 4.79 -7.32 15.64
C LEU A 296 4.29 -8.37 16.61
N GLY A 297 4.03 -8.01 17.88
CA GLY A 297 3.52 -8.92 18.92
C GLY A 297 2.12 -9.49 18.68
N VAL A 298 1.38 -8.95 17.70
CA VAL A 298 0.06 -9.46 17.31
C VAL A 298 0.17 -10.70 16.42
N PHE A 299 1.25 -10.80 15.63
CA PHE A 299 1.44 -11.89 14.68
C PHE A 299 1.96 -13.16 15.35
N LEU A 300 1.55 -14.30 14.80
CA LEU A 300 1.83 -15.64 15.32
C LEU A 300 2.76 -16.39 14.37
N ASP A 301 3.73 -17.12 14.93
CA ASP A 301 4.63 -17.95 14.12
C ASP A 301 3.84 -19.08 13.45
N PRO A 302 3.75 -19.12 12.11
CA PRO A 302 3.00 -20.14 11.39
C PRO A 302 3.65 -21.54 11.46
N ASN A 303 4.87 -21.65 11.98
CA ASN A 303 5.59 -22.92 12.18
C ASN A 303 5.46 -23.46 13.60
N ASP A 304 4.93 -22.68 14.54
CA ASP A 304 4.69 -23.11 15.91
C ASP A 304 3.56 -24.16 15.94
N PRO A 305 3.80 -25.37 16.50
CA PRO A 305 2.79 -26.42 16.59
C PRO A 305 1.50 -25.99 17.31
N ASP A 306 1.61 -25.18 18.35
CA ASP A 306 0.46 -24.70 19.13
C ASP A 306 -0.37 -23.71 18.30
N VAL A 307 0.27 -22.88 17.49
CA VAL A 307 -0.39 -21.97 16.55
C VAL A 307 -1.08 -22.75 15.44
N ILE A 308 -0.44 -23.77 14.89
CA ILE A 308 -1.03 -24.63 13.85
C ILE A 308 -2.28 -25.34 14.38
N GLU A 309 -2.22 -25.88 15.61
CA GLU A 309 -3.37 -26.54 16.22
C GLU A 309 -4.51 -25.57 16.48
N ALA A 310 -4.20 -24.38 17.02
CA ALA A 310 -5.18 -23.32 17.24
C ALA A 310 -5.78 -22.78 15.93
N ALA A 311 -4.99 -22.69 14.87
CA ALA A 311 -5.48 -22.30 13.55
C ALA A 311 -6.45 -23.32 12.96
N LYS A 312 -6.16 -24.63 13.10
CA LYS A 312 -7.07 -25.70 12.70
C LYS A 312 -8.37 -25.69 13.52
N ALA A 313 -8.25 -25.45 14.85
CA ALA A 313 -9.43 -25.31 15.72
C ALA A 313 -10.28 -24.08 15.39
N ALA A 314 -9.68 -23.04 14.82
CA ALA A 314 -10.36 -21.85 14.29
C ALA A 314 -10.89 -22.03 12.85
N GLU A 315 -10.89 -23.27 12.33
CA GLU A 315 -11.37 -23.65 10.99
C GLU A 315 -10.64 -22.94 9.84
N ILE A 316 -9.37 -22.53 10.06
CA ILE A 316 -8.54 -21.97 8.98
C ILE A 316 -8.13 -23.13 8.05
N PRO A 317 -8.39 -23.02 6.74
CA PRO A 317 -8.06 -24.07 5.78
C PRO A 317 -6.58 -24.41 5.75
N GLN A 318 -6.23 -25.66 5.46
CA GLN A 318 -4.85 -26.14 5.49
C GLN A 318 -3.95 -25.44 4.48
N ASP A 319 -4.46 -25.06 3.33
CA ASP A 319 -3.71 -24.29 2.31
C ASP A 319 -3.38 -22.87 2.78
N TRP A 320 -4.24 -22.25 3.60
CA TRP A 320 -3.95 -20.97 4.26
C TRP A 320 -2.84 -21.07 5.28
N ILE A 321 -2.85 -22.15 6.10
CA ILE A 321 -1.77 -22.40 7.07
C ILE A 321 -0.45 -22.59 6.32
N LYS A 322 -0.45 -23.40 5.26
CA LYS A 322 0.72 -23.61 4.41
C LYS A 322 1.18 -22.31 3.74
N ALA A 323 0.26 -21.51 3.21
CA ALA A 323 0.59 -20.22 2.63
C ALA A 323 1.19 -19.25 3.66
N ALA A 324 0.78 -19.30 4.92
CA ALA A 324 1.38 -18.52 6.00
C ALA A 324 2.82 -18.98 6.30
N GLN A 325 3.09 -20.28 6.29
CA GLN A 325 4.44 -20.84 6.50
C GLN A 325 5.41 -20.46 5.37
N GLU A 326 4.93 -20.39 4.15
CA GLU A 326 5.71 -20.02 2.97
C GLU A 326 5.69 -18.50 2.67
N SER A 327 4.98 -17.71 3.48
CA SER A 327 4.68 -16.29 3.23
C SER A 327 5.93 -15.43 3.13
N PRO A 328 6.14 -14.71 2.01
CA PRO A 328 7.22 -13.73 1.91
C PRO A 328 7.01 -12.56 2.87
N ILE A 329 5.75 -12.26 3.25
CA ILE A 329 5.45 -11.19 4.20
C ILE A 329 5.98 -11.54 5.59
N TRP A 330 5.74 -12.78 6.05
CA TRP A 330 6.27 -13.28 7.32
C TRP A 330 7.79 -13.16 7.37
N LYS A 331 8.48 -13.63 6.34
CA LYS A 331 9.94 -13.56 6.25
C LYS A 331 10.46 -12.13 6.35
N MET A 332 9.87 -11.20 5.59
CA MET A 332 10.34 -9.82 5.53
C MET A 332 10.02 -9.01 6.79
N ALA A 333 8.81 -9.20 7.35
CA ALA A 333 8.36 -8.42 8.51
C ALA A 333 8.80 -9.01 9.85
N MET A 334 8.75 -10.35 10.00
CA MET A 334 8.95 -11.01 11.27
C MET A 334 10.33 -11.65 11.40
N GLU A 335 10.77 -12.40 10.40
CA GLU A 335 12.02 -13.15 10.46
C GLU A 335 13.23 -12.24 10.20
N TRP A 336 13.21 -11.51 9.07
CA TRP A 336 14.32 -10.62 8.69
C TRP A 336 14.16 -9.19 9.21
N LYS A 337 12.97 -8.80 9.63
CA LYS A 337 12.64 -7.46 10.13
C LYS A 337 13.18 -6.33 9.24
N VAL A 338 12.90 -6.42 7.94
CA VAL A 338 13.28 -5.41 6.93
C VAL A 338 12.07 -4.67 6.36
N ALA A 339 10.86 -5.09 6.69
CA ALA A 339 9.62 -4.45 6.27
C ALA A 339 8.87 -3.84 7.47
N PHE A 340 8.30 -2.66 7.27
CA PHE A 340 7.67 -1.84 8.30
C PHE A 340 6.25 -1.41 7.90
N PRO A 341 5.35 -1.19 8.86
CA PRO A 341 4.07 -0.54 8.61
C PRO A 341 4.27 0.94 8.27
N LEU A 342 3.31 1.53 7.55
CA LEU A 342 3.29 2.97 7.29
C LEU A 342 2.56 3.69 8.42
N HIS A 343 3.21 4.68 9.05
CA HIS A 343 2.65 5.50 10.12
C HIS A 343 1.97 4.72 11.25
N PRO A 344 2.72 3.92 12.02
CA PRO A 344 2.18 3.13 13.12
C PRO A 344 1.48 4.00 14.18
N GLU A 345 1.84 5.29 14.33
CA GLU A 345 1.23 6.27 15.23
C GLU A 345 -0.26 6.52 14.93
N TYR A 346 -0.75 6.14 13.75
CA TYR A 346 -2.19 6.19 13.46
C TYR A 346 -2.98 5.06 14.14
N ARG A 347 -2.30 4.09 14.77
CA ARG A 347 -2.85 2.99 15.57
C ARG A 347 -3.85 2.10 14.83
N THR A 348 -3.74 2.07 13.50
CA THR A 348 -4.63 1.29 12.63
C THR A 348 -4.09 -0.10 12.34
N LEU A 349 -2.84 -0.39 12.69
CA LEU A 349 -2.14 -1.65 12.43
C LEU A 349 -2.26 -2.06 10.94
N PRO A 350 -1.57 -1.37 10.03
CA PRO A 350 -1.65 -1.63 8.61
C PRO A 350 -1.11 -3.01 8.23
N MET A 351 -1.65 -3.59 7.16
CA MET A 351 -1.24 -4.89 6.60
C MET A 351 -0.52 -4.76 5.25
N VAL A 352 -0.25 -3.56 4.81
CA VAL A 352 0.72 -3.26 3.77
C VAL A 352 1.99 -2.76 4.43
N TRP A 353 3.11 -3.40 4.08
CA TRP A 353 4.40 -3.18 4.70
C TRP A 353 5.39 -2.61 3.68
N TYR A 354 6.38 -1.88 4.14
CA TYR A 354 7.31 -1.15 3.29
C TYR A 354 8.75 -1.46 3.67
N ILE A 355 9.55 -1.88 2.69
CA ILE A 355 11.00 -2.02 2.85
C ILE A 355 11.62 -0.67 2.49
N PRO A 356 12.41 -0.05 3.39
CA PRO A 356 13.00 1.26 3.13
C PRO A 356 13.99 1.22 1.97
N PRO A 357 14.15 2.34 1.23
CA PRO A 357 15.13 2.43 0.16
C PRO A 357 16.54 2.63 0.71
N LEU A 358 17.53 1.96 0.13
CA LEU A 358 18.94 2.15 0.50
C LEU A 358 19.54 3.44 -0.05
N SER A 359 18.89 4.11 -1.00
CA SER A 359 19.48 5.24 -1.73
C SER A 359 20.80 4.87 -2.45
N PRO A 360 21.35 5.67 -3.33
CA PRO A 360 22.61 5.38 -4.04
C PRO A 360 23.85 5.48 -3.14
N ILE A 361 23.90 4.68 -2.06
CA ILE A 361 25.01 4.62 -1.11
C ILE A 361 26.29 4.17 -1.80
N GLN A 362 26.17 3.21 -2.69
CA GLN A 362 27.32 2.56 -3.31
C GLN A 362 28.20 3.54 -4.08
N ASN A 363 27.59 4.45 -4.84
CA ASN A 363 28.32 5.48 -5.55
C ASN A 363 29.01 6.48 -4.63
N ALA A 364 28.37 6.80 -3.50
CA ALA A 364 28.91 7.73 -2.51
C ALA A 364 30.05 7.09 -1.69
N ALA A 365 29.95 5.79 -1.39
CA ALA A 365 31.01 5.03 -0.74
C ALA A 365 32.25 4.86 -1.65
N GLU A 366 32.03 4.53 -2.92
CA GLU A 366 33.12 4.41 -3.93
C GLU A 366 33.81 5.77 -4.18
N ALA A 367 33.07 6.88 -4.07
CA ALA A 367 33.62 8.23 -4.14
C ALA A 367 34.31 8.70 -2.84
N GLY A 368 34.34 7.87 -1.78
CA GLY A 368 34.91 8.22 -0.48
C GLY A 368 34.11 9.25 0.29
N ALA A 369 32.87 9.52 -0.11
CA ALA A 369 31.98 10.49 0.53
C ALA A 369 31.26 9.92 1.76
N ILE A 370 31.26 8.60 1.92
CA ILE A 370 30.64 7.90 3.04
C ILE A 370 31.70 7.05 3.74
N GLY A 371 31.75 7.12 5.06
CA GLY A 371 32.59 6.24 5.87
C GLY A 371 32.22 4.78 5.71
N MET A 372 33.20 3.89 5.85
CA MET A 372 33.02 2.46 5.82
C MET A 372 33.17 1.91 7.24
N ASP A 373 32.29 1.01 7.64
CA ASP A 373 32.47 0.15 8.81
C ASP A 373 32.92 -1.24 8.33
N GLY A 374 34.24 -1.42 8.27
CA GLY A 374 34.83 -2.59 7.62
C GLY A 374 34.50 -2.60 6.11
N ASP A 375 33.89 -3.69 5.62
CA ASP A 375 33.51 -3.86 4.22
C ASP A 375 32.11 -3.33 3.88
N MET A 376 31.42 -2.69 4.84
CA MET A 376 30.09 -2.13 4.63
C MET A 376 30.09 -0.59 4.78
N PRO A 377 29.28 0.12 3.97
CA PRO A 377 29.01 1.53 4.19
C PRO A 377 28.32 1.77 5.55
N ASP A 378 28.72 2.82 6.27
CA ASP A 378 28.06 3.21 7.52
C ASP A 378 26.67 3.81 7.23
N VAL A 379 25.65 3.18 7.76
CA VAL A 379 24.24 3.58 7.59
C VAL A 379 23.95 4.98 8.13
N LYS A 380 24.74 5.48 9.09
CA LYS A 380 24.59 6.84 9.64
C LYS A 380 24.92 7.94 8.64
N ASN A 381 25.65 7.61 7.58
CA ASN A 381 26.05 8.54 6.54
C ASN A 381 25.19 8.43 5.26
N LEU A 382 24.00 7.85 5.36
CA LEU A 382 23.06 7.78 4.27
C LEU A 382 22.57 9.16 3.82
N ARG A 383 22.29 9.29 2.52
CA ARG A 383 21.64 10.48 1.97
C ARG A 383 20.24 10.70 2.52
N ILE A 384 19.47 9.62 2.72
CA ILE A 384 18.16 9.69 3.34
C ILE A 384 18.38 9.75 4.85
N PRO A 385 17.91 10.79 5.55
CA PRO A 385 18.02 10.85 6.99
C PRO A 385 17.30 9.68 7.64
N LEU A 386 17.95 8.96 8.54
CA LEU A 386 17.31 7.88 9.29
C LEU A 386 16.04 8.37 9.98
N ARG A 387 16.10 9.58 10.54
CA ARG A 387 14.94 10.21 11.20
C ARG A 387 13.74 10.36 10.27
N TYR A 388 13.95 10.70 8.98
CA TYR A 388 12.88 10.82 8.00
C TYR A 388 12.17 9.47 7.79
N LEU A 389 12.95 8.40 7.59
CA LEU A 389 12.41 7.05 7.44
C LEU A 389 11.75 6.56 8.74
N ALA A 390 12.33 6.88 9.88
CA ALA A 390 11.78 6.51 11.18
C ALA A 390 10.44 7.22 11.46
N ASN A 391 10.33 8.50 11.15
CA ASN A 391 9.06 9.24 11.26
C ASN A 391 7.95 8.58 10.44
N MET A 392 8.28 8.10 9.25
CA MET A 392 7.31 7.46 8.34
C MET A 392 6.98 6.00 8.72
N LEU A 393 7.94 5.25 9.26
CA LEU A 393 7.84 3.77 9.34
C LEU A 393 7.79 3.23 10.79
N THR A 394 8.31 3.97 11.77
CA THR A 394 8.47 3.50 13.16
C THR A 394 8.10 4.54 14.21
N ALA A 395 7.27 5.53 13.84
CA ALA A 395 6.88 6.63 14.72
C ALA A 395 8.08 7.34 15.38
N GLY A 396 9.21 7.44 14.67
CA GLY A 396 10.41 8.15 15.10
C GLY A 396 11.49 7.31 15.78
N ASP A 397 11.33 5.99 15.96
CA ASP A 397 12.43 5.12 16.41
C ASP A 397 13.35 4.79 15.21
N GLU A 398 14.58 5.29 15.26
CA GLU A 398 15.58 5.09 14.23
C GLU A 398 16.23 3.69 14.26
N THR A 399 16.19 3.01 15.40
CA THR A 399 16.92 1.76 15.62
C THR A 399 16.46 0.62 14.69
N PRO A 400 15.17 0.29 14.56
CA PRO A 400 14.73 -0.77 13.67
C PRO A 400 15.03 -0.48 12.20
N VAL A 401 14.92 0.79 11.79
CA VAL A 401 15.20 1.22 10.41
C VAL A 401 16.68 1.08 10.08
N ALA A 402 17.55 1.52 10.98
CA ALA A 402 19.01 1.36 10.82
C ALA A 402 19.39 -0.13 10.66
N GLN A 403 18.88 -0.99 11.55
CA GLN A 403 19.11 -2.43 11.47
C GLN A 403 18.62 -3.05 10.16
N ALA A 404 17.47 -2.63 9.65
CA ALA A 404 16.96 -3.12 8.38
C ALA A 404 17.87 -2.73 7.20
N LEU A 405 18.34 -1.48 7.18
CA LEU A 405 19.26 -1.00 6.17
C LEU A 405 20.62 -1.73 6.23
N GLU A 406 21.14 -1.98 7.44
CA GLU A 406 22.36 -2.78 7.64
C GLU A 406 22.20 -4.21 7.09
N ARG A 407 21.06 -4.88 7.35
CA ARG A 407 20.75 -6.20 6.81
C ARG A 407 20.69 -6.22 5.30
N MET A 408 20.10 -5.19 4.69
CA MET A 408 20.05 -5.06 3.23
C MET A 408 21.41 -4.80 2.61
N LEU A 409 22.26 -4.01 3.26
CA LEU A 409 23.66 -3.79 2.84
C LEU A 409 24.49 -5.08 2.99
N ALA A 410 24.36 -5.76 4.11
CA ALA A 410 25.03 -7.05 4.35
C ALA A 410 24.64 -8.08 3.28
N MET A 411 23.35 -8.14 2.89
CA MET A 411 22.91 -9.01 1.80
C MET A 411 23.65 -8.69 0.50
N ARG A 412 23.76 -7.42 0.12
CA ARG A 412 24.46 -7.04 -1.10
C ARG A 412 25.95 -7.38 -1.07
N SER A 413 26.63 -7.05 0.04
CA SER A 413 28.06 -7.31 0.22
C SER A 413 28.37 -8.80 0.26
N TYR A 414 27.59 -9.60 1.03
CA TYR A 414 27.71 -11.04 1.09
C TYR A 414 27.55 -11.71 -0.28
N MET A 415 26.48 -11.34 -1.00
CA MET A 415 26.20 -11.93 -2.31
C MET A 415 27.22 -11.50 -3.37
N ARG A 416 27.80 -10.29 -3.27
CA ARG A 416 28.91 -9.85 -4.12
C ARG A 416 30.15 -10.71 -3.89
N ALA A 417 30.57 -10.86 -2.64
CA ALA A 417 31.72 -11.70 -2.28
C ALA A 417 31.52 -13.16 -2.74
N LYS A 418 30.34 -13.71 -2.49
CA LYS A 418 30.00 -15.07 -2.93
C LYS A 418 30.05 -15.22 -4.46
N SER A 419 29.52 -14.24 -5.21
CA SER A 419 29.41 -14.34 -6.67
C SER A 419 30.73 -14.07 -7.41
N ILE A 420 31.58 -13.18 -6.86
CA ILE A 420 32.85 -12.77 -7.48
C ILE A 420 33.99 -13.64 -6.96
N ASP A 421 34.13 -13.77 -5.66
CA ASP A 421 35.29 -14.37 -5.00
C ASP A 421 35.02 -15.81 -4.51
N GLY A 422 33.77 -16.27 -4.62
CA GLY A 422 33.36 -17.59 -4.12
C GLY A 422 33.36 -17.70 -2.58
N VAL A 423 33.50 -16.59 -1.88
CA VAL A 423 33.59 -16.53 -0.42
C VAL A 423 32.21 -16.32 0.21
N ARG A 424 31.88 -17.17 1.20
CA ARG A 424 30.71 -16.98 2.06
C ARG A 424 31.16 -16.37 3.37
N ASP A 425 30.91 -15.09 3.55
CA ASP A 425 31.28 -14.36 4.76
C ASP A 425 30.22 -14.53 5.87
N GLU A 426 30.30 -15.64 6.60
CA GLU A 426 29.39 -15.90 7.73
C GLU A 426 29.60 -14.89 8.88
N GLY A 427 30.78 -14.25 8.96
CA GLY A 427 31.06 -13.20 9.96
C GLY A 427 30.22 -11.94 9.67
N LEU A 428 30.10 -11.58 8.40
CA LEU A 428 29.24 -10.47 7.97
C LEU A 428 27.76 -10.76 8.27
N ALA A 429 27.31 -11.98 7.96
CA ALA A 429 25.94 -12.39 8.25
C ALA A 429 25.63 -12.33 9.76
N ALA A 430 26.50 -12.87 10.59
CA ALA A 430 26.36 -12.87 12.04
C ALA A 430 26.33 -11.45 12.64
N ARG A 431 27.08 -10.49 12.06
CA ARG A 431 27.12 -9.09 12.50
C ARG A 431 25.72 -8.45 12.47
N VAL A 432 24.92 -8.76 11.47
CA VAL A 432 23.55 -8.23 11.32
C VAL A 432 22.48 -9.15 11.89
N GLY A 433 22.89 -10.18 12.64
CA GLY A 433 21.98 -11.13 13.29
C GLY A 433 21.28 -12.11 12.35
N LEU A 434 21.89 -12.39 11.18
CA LEU A 434 21.39 -13.31 10.18
C LEU A 434 22.37 -14.48 9.97
N SER A 435 21.91 -15.56 9.35
CA SER A 435 22.75 -16.62 8.82
C SER A 435 23.00 -16.42 7.33
N GLY A 436 24.09 -16.97 6.79
CA GLY A 436 24.33 -16.93 5.35
C GLY A 436 23.19 -17.51 4.51
N ARG A 437 22.50 -18.55 5.01
CA ARG A 437 21.30 -19.10 4.37
C ARG A 437 20.15 -18.09 4.32
N MET A 438 19.92 -17.38 5.41
CA MET A 438 18.87 -16.33 5.45
C MET A 438 19.18 -15.20 4.46
N ILE A 439 20.45 -14.80 4.35
CA ILE A 439 20.90 -13.80 3.38
C ILE A 439 20.69 -14.27 1.93
N GLU A 440 21.00 -15.52 1.63
CA GLU A 440 20.77 -16.12 0.31
C GLU A 440 19.28 -16.17 -0.03
N ASP A 441 18.41 -16.49 0.95
CA ASP A 441 16.95 -16.44 0.79
C ASP A 441 16.45 -15.00 0.62
N MET A 442 16.98 -14.02 1.38
CA MET A 442 16.67 -12.60 1.20
C MET A 442 16.99 -12.15 -0.24
N TYR A 443 18.19 -12.52 -0.73
CA TYR A 443 18.58 -12.17 -2.09
C TYR A 443 17.65 -12.80 -3.13
N ARG A 444 17.32 -14.07 -2.99
CA ARG A 444 16.40 -14.78 -3.89
C ARG A 444 15.03 -14.09 -3.93
N ILE A 445 14.46 -13.82 -2.77
CA ILE A 445 13.12 -13.25 -2.66
C ILE A 445 13.12 -11.74 -3.03
N MET A 446 14.08 -10.96 -2.55
CA MET A 446 14.06 -9.50 -2.71
C MET A 446 14.72 -9.02 -4.01
N ALA A 447 15.82 -9.64 -4.45
CA ALA A 447 16.55 -9.21 -5.63
C ALA A 447 16.06 -9.90 -6.90
N LEU A 448 16.00 -11.24 -6.94
CA LEU A 448 15.52 -12.00 -8.10
C LEU A 448 14.01 -11.85 -8.22
N ALA A 449 13.29 -11.99 -7.12
CA ALA A 449 11.87 -11.74 -7.00
C ALA A 449 11.06 -12.48 -8.08
N ASP A 450 11.25 -13.80 -8.16
CA ASP A 450 10.48 -14.64 -9.07
C ASP A 450 8.99 -14.65 -8.70
N TYR A 451 8.15 -15.01 -9.66
CA TYR A 451 6.70 -14.93 -9.49
C TYR A 451 6.20 -15.73 -8.28
N GLU A 452 6.68 -16.96 -8.16
CA GLU A 452 6.31 -17.90 -7.10
C GLU A 452 6.81 -17.45 -5.72
N ASP A 453 7.98 -16.80 -5.67
CA ASP A 453 8.55 -16.23 -4.44
C ASP A 453 7.80 -14.98 -3.97
N ARG A 454 7.15 -14.26 -4.90
CA ARG A 454 6.42 -13.03 -4.58
C ARG A 454 4.97 -13.25 -4.20
N PHE A 455 4.34 -14.30 -4.72
CA PHE A 455 2.90 -14.50 -4.60
C PHE A 455 2.57 -15.86 -4.01
N VAL A 456 2.38 -15.88 -2.70
CA VAL A 456 1.95 -17.06 -1.96
C VAL A 456 0.50 -16.84 -1.52
N ILE A 457 -0.42 -17.23 -2.38
CA ILE A 457 -1.86 -16.98 -2.25
C ILE A 457 -2.58 -18.32 -2.17
N PRO A 458 -3.43 -18.53 -1.14
CA PRO A 458 -4.22 -19.74 -1.03
C PRO A 458 -5.22 -19.89 -2.19
N THR A 459 -5.60 -21.11 -2.52
CA THR A 459 -6.46 -21.41 -3.66
C THR A 459 -7.77 -22.12 -3.29
N THR A 460 -8.10 -22.16 -2.00
CA THR A 460 -9.30 -22.87 -1.47
C THR A 460 -10.60 -22.47 -2.16
N HIS A 461 -10.72 -21.23 -2.60
CA HIS A 461 -11.94 -20.71 -3.22
C HIS A 461 -11.88 -20.67 -4.75
N ARG A 462 -10.82 -21.20 -5.35
CA ARG A 462 -10.57 -21.04 -6.79
C ARG A 462 -11.69 -21.63 -7.65
N GLU A 463 -12.13 -22.84 -7.36
CA GLU A 463 -13.18 -23.51 -8.12
C GLU A 463 -14.51 -22.75 -8.05
N GLN A 464 -14.89 -22.28 -6.86
CA GLN A 464 -16.12 -21.51 -6.66
C GLN A 464 -16.10 -20.19 -7.42
N VAL A 465 -14.93 -19.53 -7.46
CA VAL A 465 -14.76 -18.27 -8.19
C VAL A 465 -14.77 -18.51 -9.70
N GLU A 466 -14.14 -19.58 -10.19
CA GLU A 466 -14.18 -19.97 -11.60
C GLU A 466 -15.61 -20.24 -12.06
N GLU A 467 -16.40 -20.98 -11.29
CA GLU A 467 -17.83 -21.19 -11.56
C GLU A 467 -18.62 -19.88 -11.56
N ALA A 468 -18.39 -19.02 -10.57
CA ALA A 468 -19.06 -17.72 -10.50
C ALA A 468 -18.69 -16.81 -11.68
N TYR A 469 -17.45 -16.87 -12.16
CA TYR A 469 -17.01 -16.15 -13.35
C TYR A 469 -17.69 -16.70 -14.62
N ASP A 470 -17.73 -18.01 -14.77
CA ASP A 470 -18.35 -18.65 -15.93
C ASP A 470 -19.85 -18.35 -15.99
N LEU A 471 -20.53 -18.32 -14.85
CA LEU A 471 -21.97 -18.04 -14.76
C LEU A 471 -22.30 -16.55 -14.92
N LYS A 472 -21.54 -15.66 -14.31
CA LYS A 472 -21.85 -14.21 -14.26
C LYS A 472 -21.08 -13.39 -15.29
N GLY A 473 -20.08 -13.97 -15.94
CA GLY A 473 -19.28 -13.33 -16.98
C GLY A 473 -18.47 -12.11 -16.52
N GLY A 474 -18.11 -12.02 -15.24
CA GLY A 474 -17.38 -10.87 -14.70
C GLY A 474 -16.75 -11.13 -13.34
N CYS A 475 -16.28 -10.09 -12.70
CA CYS A 475 -15.53 -10.12 -11.46
C CYS A 475 -16.38 -10.28 -10.17
N GLY A 476 -17.57 -10.89 -10.26
CA GLY A 476 -18.42 -11.19 -9.11
C GLY A 476 -19.37 -10.07 -8.67
N PHE A 477 -19.40 -8.93 -9.37
CA PHE A 477 -20.39 -7.87 -9.11
C PHE A 477 -21.68 -8.12 -9.89
N THR A 478 -22.81 -8.10 -9.22
CA THR A 478 -24.13 -8.50 -9.76
C THR A 478 -24.86 -7.40 -10.54
N ASP A 479 -24.47 -6.15 -10.36
CA ASP A 479 -25.23 -4.98 -10.83
C ASP A 479 -24.63 -4.29 -12.06
N GLY A 480 -23.60 -4.84 -12.65
CA GLY A 480 -22.96 -4.28 -13.85
C GLY A 480 -22.15 -3.00 -13.62
N ASN A 481 -22.21 -2.41 -12.44
CA ASN A 481 -21.48 -1.17 -12.08
C ASN A 481 -20.12 -1.45 -11.42
N GLY A 482 -19.70 -2.70 -11.35
CA GLY A 482 -18.41 -3.12 -10.83
C GLY A 482 -17.31 -3.12 -11.89
N CYS A 483 -16.29 -3.92 -11.67
CA CYS A 483 -15.13 -4.03 -12.56
C CYS A 483 -15.44 -4.53 -13.99
N SER A 484 -16.70 -4.85 -14.26
CA SER A 484 -17.16 -5.29 -15.58
C SER A 484 -17.39 -4.15 -16.57
N THR A 485 -17.51 -2.89 -16.11
CA THR A 485 -17.73 -1.75 -16.99
C THR A 485 -16.41 -1.33 -17.63
N GLY A 486 -16.16 -1.76 -18.83
CA GLY A 486 -14.95 -1.45 -19.59
C GLY A 486 -13.96 -2.60 -19.74
N ILE A 487 -14.16 -3.71 -19.02
CA ILE A 487 -13.36 -4.90 -19.25
C ILE A 487 -14.15 -5.83 -20.15
N SER A 488 -13.74 -5.91 -21.41
CA SER A 488 -14.28 -6.94 -22.30
C SER A 488 -14.03 -8.30 -21.69
N LYS A 489 -15.06 -9.14 -21.71
CA LYS A 489 -14.98 -10.55 -21.29
C LYS A 489 -13.71 -11.17 -21.90
N GLY A 490 -12.70 -11.42 -21.12
CA GLY A 490 -11.46 -12.05 -21.55
C GLY A 490 -10.20 -11.18 -21.56
N SER A 491 -10.24 -9.85 -21.35
CA SER A 491 -9.03 -9.04 -21.43
C SER A 491 -8.13 -9.10 -20.19
N LEU A 492 -8.66 -9.36 -19.00
CA LEU A 492 -7.88 -9.49 -17.78
C LEU A 492 -7.40 -10.92 -17.50
N PHE A 493 -8.07 -11.91 -18.05
CA PHE A 493 -7.86 -13.31 -17.70
C PHE A 493 -7.46 -14.21 -18.87
N GLY A 494 -7.06 -13.62 -20.00
CA GLY A 494 -6.34 -14.30 -21.09
C GLY A 494 -7.09 -15.45 -21.81
N GLY A 495 -8.38 -15.55 -21.67
CA GLY A 495 -9.15 -16.62 -22.32
C GLY A 495 -10.36 -16.09 -23.05
N SER A 496 -10.39 -16.18 -24.38
CA SER A 496 -11.60 -16.02 -25.17
C SER A 496 -12.55 -17.21 -24.95
N LYS A 497 -13.14 -17.33 -23.76
CA LYS A 497 -14.23 -18.30 -23.59
C LYS A 497 -15.51 -17.68 -24.10
N LYS A 498 -16.21 -18.37 -25.00
CA LYS A 498 -17.55 -17.97 -25.44
C LYS A 498 -18.45 -17.79 -24.22
N PRO A 499 -19.29 -16.75 -24.18
CA PRO A 499 -20.22 -16.57 -23.07
C PRO A 499 -21.12 -17.80 -22.97
N LEU A 500 -21.07 -18.46 -21.81
CA LEU A 500 -22.04 -19.50 -21.47
C LEU A 500 -23.43 -18.87 -21.45
N LYS A 501 -24.39 -19.47 -22.16
CA LYS A 501 -25.80 -19.08 -22.06
C LYS A 501 -26.24 -19.39 -20.64
N MET A 502 -26.72 -18.39 -19.93
CA MET A 502 -27.36 -18.56 -18.63
C MET A 502 -28.53 -19.55 -18.77
N PRO A 503 -28.68 -20.52 -17.86
CA PRO A 503 -29.93 -21.29 -17.78
C PRO A 503 -31.11 -20.34 -17.58
N GLU A 504 -32.25 -20.65 -18.21
CA GLU A 504 -33.48 -19.82 -18.16
C GLU A 504 -34.04 -19.64 -16.73
N GLU A 505 -33.61 -20.46 -15.79
CA GLU A 505 -34.07 -20.44 -14.37
C GLU A 505 -33.42 -19.36 -13.50
N VAL A 506 -32.49 -18.56 -14.02
CA VAL A 506 -31.75 -17.51 -13.26
C VAL A 506 -31.94 -16.12 -13.88
N ARG A 507 -33.04 -15.94 -14.64
CA ARG A 507 -33.43 -14.62 -15.14
C ARG A 507 -34.45 -13.94 -14.24
#